data_61af95c929a22e7d9ecfb2b6ddbfdaf2
#
_entry.id   61af95c929a22e7d9ecfb2b6ddbfdaf2
#
_cell.length_a   1.000
_cell.length_b   1.000
_cell.length_c   1.000
_cell.angle_alpha   90.00
_cell.angle_beta   90.00
_cell.angle_gamma   90.00
#
_symmetry.space_group_name_H-M   'P 1'
#
loop_
_entity.id
_entity.type
_entity.pdbx_description
1 polymer ?
#
loop_
_entity_poly.entity_id
_entity_poly.type
_entity_poly.pdbx_seq_one_letter_code
_entity_poly.pdbx_strand_id
1 'polypeptide(L)'
;MAKGQLVGYIRVSTEEQNTARQQEALADFNLDKTFTDKASGKDTERPQLQAALAHLREGDTFIIYSMDRLSRSLTDLINTVKGLTAKGVKVQFIKEALTFTGDNNPMANLLLGVMGSLAEWERAVIRERQLAGIAIAKTKGAYKGRKQALTPSEQTELKTLAESGVSKSVLAQQFAVSRQTVYAYLK
;
A
#
# COMPACT_ATOMS: atom_id res chain seq x y z
N MET A 1 19.83 26.82 20.39
CA MET A 1 19.17 25.75 19.64
C MET A 1 18.17 26.38 18.70
N ALA A 2 18.16 26.02 17.42
CA ALA A 2 17.16 26.52 16.48
C ALA A 2 15.78 26.06 16.96
N LYS A 3 14.79 26.96 16.95
CA LYS A 3 13.40 26.64 17.28
C LYS A 3 12.89 25.65 16.21
N GLY A 4 12.37 24.50 16.64
CA GLY A 4 11.77 23.53 15.71
C GLY A 4 10.59 24.14 14.96
N GLN A 5 10.39 23.72 13.71
CA GLN A 5 9.30 24.18 12.85
C GLN A 5 7.99 23.47 13.17
N LEU A 6 6.88 24.17 12.97
CA LEU A 6 5.52 23.59 12.97
C LEU A 6 5.14 23.27 11.53
N VAL A 7 5.09 22.01 11.17
CA VAL A 7 4.83 21.53 9.80
C VAL A 7 3.47 20.84 9.74
N GLY A 8 2.58 21.35 8.91
CA GLY A 8 1.24 20.79 8.73
C GLY A 8 1.15 19.84 7.54
N TYR A 9 0.31 18.81 7.65
CA TYR A 9 -0.07 17.97 6.53
C TYR A 9 -1.59 17.88 6.37
N ILE A 10 -2.05 18.14 5.16
CA ILE A 10 -3.46 18.13 4.78
C ILE A 10 -3.65 17.10 3.67
N ARG A 11 -4.63 16.21 3.83
CA ARG A 11 -5.08 15.32 2.77
C ARG A 11 -6.52 15.62 2.43
N VAL A 12 -6.76 16.10 1.21
CA VAL A 12 -8.10 16.39 0.70
C VAL A 12 -8.59 15.23 -0.17
N SER A 13 -9.81 14.75 0.08
CA SER A 13 -10.57 13.98 -0.87
C SER A 13 -11.33 14.96 -1.78
N THR A 14 -11.82 14.50 -2.94
CA THR A 14 -12.58 15.31 -3.91
C THR A 14 -13.86 15.96 -3.36
N GLU A 15 -14.27 15.67 -2.13
CA GLU A 15 -15.40 16.33 -1.46
C GLU A 15 -14.89 17.54 -0.64
N GLU A 16 -15.24 18.73 -1.07
CA GLU A 16 -14.79 20.04 -0.55
C GLU A 16 -15.06 20.26 0.96
N GLN A 17 -16.13 19.67 1.52
CA GLN A 17 -16.55 19.92 2.90
C GLN A 17 -15.53 19.45 3.97
N ASN A 18 -14.69 18.45 3.70
CA ASN A 18 -13.71 17.97 4.67
C ASN A 18 -12.39 18.77 4.69
N THR A 19 -12.16 19.60 3.67
CA THR A 19 -10.94 20.42 3.55
C THR A 19 -10.99 21.62 4.47
N ALA A 20 -12.14 22.31 4.52
CA ALA A 20 -12.32 23.50 5.33
C ALA A 20 -12.07 23.21 6.82
N ARG A 21 -12.60 22.10 7.35
CA ARG A 21 -12.38 21.70 8.76
C ARG A 21 -10.91 21.41 9.09
N GLN A 22 -10.17 20.78 8.17
CA GLN A 22 -8.75 20.51 8.38
C GLN A 22 -7.94 21.81 8.36
N GLN A 23 -8.24 22.72 7.41
CA GLN A 23 -7.59 24.02 7.30
C GLN A 23 -7.87 24.91 8.52
N GLU A 24 -9.14 24.96 8.97
CA GLU A 24 -9.55 25.70 10.15
C GLU A 24 -8.82 25.18 11.41
N ALA A 25 -8.84 23.86 11.66
CA ALA A 25 -8.16 23.26 12.81
C ALA A 25 -6.64 23.44 12.77
N LEU A 26 -6.03 23.55 11.59
CA LEU A 26 -4.60 23.77 11.44
C LEU A 26 -4.22 25.28 11.48
N ALA A 27 -5.15 26.18 11.19
CA ALA A 27 -4.91 27.61 11.20
C ALA A 27 -4.51 28.14 12.60
N ASP A 28 -5.05 27.51 13.67
CA ASP A 28 -4.74 27.88 15.04
C ASP A 28 -3.28 27.64 15.45
N PHE A 29 -2.53 26.85 14.67
CA PHE A 29 -1.16 26.44 15.02
C PHE A 29 -0.05 27.32 14.44
N ASN A 30 -0.35 28.39 13.67
CA ASN A 30 0.66 29.26 13.04
C ASN A 30 1.79 28.42 12.36
N LEU A 31 1.40 27.56 11.41
CA LEU A 31 2.32 26.62 10.76
C LEU A 31 3.40 27.34 9.95
N ASP A 32 4.65 26.93 10.10
CA ASP A 32 5.77 27.44 9.30
C ASP A 32 5.69 26.90 7.85
N LYS A 33 5.17 25.69 7.67
CA LYS A 33 5.01 25.06 6.35
C LYS A 33 3.85 24.08 6.33
N THR A 34 3.16 24.02 5.19
CA THR A 34 2.05 23.08 4.98
C THR A 34 2.25 22.30 3.68
N PHE A 35 2.05 20.99 3.74
CA PHE A 35 2.04 20.08 2.60
C PHE A 35 0.64 19.56 2.37
N THR A 36 0.16 19.60 1.11
CA THR A 36 -1.21 19.21 0.79
C THR A 36 -1.26 18.22 -0.35
N ASP A 37 -1.78 17.01 -0.10
CA ASP A 37 -2.08 16.02 -1.14
C ASP A 37 -3.57 16.06 -1.50
N LYS A 38 -3.86 16.07 -2.80
CA LYS A 38 -5.21 15.85 -3.34
C LYS A 38 -5.32 14.36 -3.72
N ALA A 39 -5.97 13.57 -2.87
CA ALA A 39 -6.15 12.15 -3.12
C ALA A 39 -7.51 11.87 -3.77
N SER A 40 -7.54 11.47 -5.04
CA SER A 40 -8.68 10.77 -5.61
C SER A 40 -8.74 9.34 -5.06
N GLY A 41 -9.92 8.72 -4.99
CA GLY A 41 -10.11 7.41 -4.34
C GLY A 41 -9.26 6.25 -4.89
N LYS A 42 -8.64 6.41 -6.08
CA LYS A 42 -7.75 5.45 -6.74
C LYS A 42 -6.28 5.80 -6.61
N ASP A 43 -5.93 7.04 -6.25
CA ASP A 43 -4.57 7.53 -6.24
C ASP A 43 -3.94 7.26 -4.87
N THR A 44 -2.98 6.33 -4.84
CA THR A 44 -2.22 5.95 -3.64
C THR A 44 -0.96 6.77 -3.49
N GLU A 45 -0.55 7.50 -4.53
CA GLU A 45 0.63 8.35 -4.49
C GLU A 45 0.37 9.59 -3.64
N ARG A 46 1.29 9.85 -2.71
CA ARG A 46 1.26 10.99 -1.80
C ARG A 46 2.58 11.73 -1.86
N PRO A 47 2.86 12.44 -2.96
CA PRO A 47 4.14 13.12 -3.15
C PRO A 47 4.39 14.19 -2.11
N GLN A 48 3.33 14.89 -1.65
CA GLN A 48 3.48 15.91 -0.62
C GLN A 48 3.71 15.32 0.77
N LEU A 49 3.14 14.16 1.09
CA LEU A 49 3.49 13.44 2.31
C LEU A 49 4.97 13.05 2.29
N GLN A 50 5.46 12.47 1.19
CA GLN A 50 6.88 12.10 1.07
C GLN A 50 7.79 13.33 1.19
N ALA A 51 7.41 14.45 0.56
CA ALA A 51 8.12 15.71 0.69
C ALA A 51 8.11 16.24 2.14
N ALA A 52 6.98 16.12 2.86
CA ALA A 52 6.89 16.47 4.27
C ALA A 52 7.82 15.60 5.13
N LEU A 53 7.79 14.27 4.95
CA LEU A 53 8.64 13.33 5.69
C LEU A 53 10.15 13.55 5.46
N ALA A 54 10.52 13.96 4.23
CA ALA A 54 11.90 14.33 3.89
C ALA A 54 12.30 15.70 4.46
N HIS A 55 11.34 16.62 4.61
CA HIS A 55 11.58 17.98 5.14
C HIS A 55 11.81 17.98 6.65
N LEU A 56 11.09 17.13 7.40
CA LEU A 56 11.08 17.09 8.86
C LEU A 56 12.44 16.73 9.45
N ARG A 57 12.85 17.49 10.46
CA ARG A 57 14.13 17.38 11.18
C ARG A 57 13.90 17.26 12.68
N GLU A 58 14.92 16.91 13.41
CA GLU A 58 14.93 16.88 14.88
C GLU A 58 14.47 18.23 15.46
N GLY A 59 13.59 18.17 16.44
CA GLY A 59 12.98 19.32 17.09
C GLY A 59 11.71 19.86 16.41
N ASP A 60 11.40 19.44 15.17
CA ASP A 60 10.18 19.85 14.48
C ASP A 60 8.93 19.17 15.06
N THR A 61 7.78 19.81 14.84
CA THR A 61 6.47 19.22 15.18
C THR A 61 5.67 19.01 13.90
N PHE A 62 5.27 17.78 13.63
CA PHE A 62 4.42 17.40 12.51
C PHE A 62 2.97 17.34 12.97
N ILE A 63 2.12 18.22 12.44
CA ILE A 63 0.73 18.40 12.85
C ILE A 63 -0.21 17.91 11.76
N ILE A 64 -1.08 16.97 12.11
CA ILE A 64 -2.05 16.36 11.22
C ILE A 64 -3.43 16.43 11.87
N TYR A 65 -4.47 16.66 11.07
CA TYR A 65 -5.83 16.75 11.60
C TYR A 65 -6.28 15.47 12.30
N SER A 66 -6.08 14.29 11.67
CA SER A 66 -6.46 13.00 12.22
C SER A 66 -5.59 11.86 11.67
N MET A 67 -5.57 10.73 12.40
CA MET A 67 -4.75 9.56 12.04
C MET A 67 -5.10 9.00 10.66
N ASP A 68 -6.37 8.98 10.26
CA ASP A 68 -6.82 8.51 8.95
C ASP A 68 -6.36 9.41 7.80
N ARG A 69 -5.95 10.66 8.08
CA ARG A 69 -5.34 11.55 7.09
C ARG A 69 -3.88 11.20 6.83
N LEU A 70 -3.17 10.76 7.85
CA LEU A 70 -1.77 10.35 7.70
C LEU A 70 -1.66 8.99 7.00
N SER A 71 -2.45 8.00 7.42
CA SER A 71 -2.42 6.66 6.80
C SER A 71 -3.80 5.99 6.77
N ARG A 72 -3.99 5.09 5.80
CA ARG A 72 -5.16 4.20 5.72
C ARG A 72 -4.89 2.85 6.39
N SER A 73 -3.63 2.49 6.54
CA SER A 73 -3.17 1.28 7.20
C SER A 73 -2.67 1.62 8.59
N LEU A 74 -3.16 0.92 9.59
CA LEU A 74 -2.71 1.10 10.97
C LEU A 74 -1.20 0.79 11.12
N THR A 75 -0.71 -0.19 10.37
CA THR A 75 0.72 -0.52 10.36
C THR A 75 1.58 0.61 9.81
N ASP A 76 1.16 1.21 8.68
CA ASP A 76 1.91 2.30 8.07
C ASP A 76 1.87 3.54 8.97
N LEU A 77 0.73 3.79 9.65
CA LEU A 77 0.61 4.82 10.66
C LEU A 77 1.67 4.64 11.76
N ILE A 78 1.71 3.45 12.37
CA ILE A 78 2.64 3.12 13.46
C ILE A 78 4.10 3.26 13.00
N ASN A 79 4.44 2.72 11.83
CA ASN A 79 5.79 2.80 11.28
C ASN A 79 6.21 4.24 11.02
N THR A 80 5.31 5.06 10.45
CA THR A 80 5.56 6.48 10.19
C THR A 80 5.77 7.25 11.48
N VAL A 81 4.89 7.07 12.48
CA VAL A 81 5.01 7.75 13.78
C VAL A 81 6.30 7.33 14.48
N LYS A 82 6.61 6.03 14.55
CA LYS A 82 7.86 5.52 15.15
C LYS A 82 9.10 6.07 14.44
N GLY A 83 9.08 6.09 13.10
CA GLY A 83 10.20 6.62 12.32
C GLY A 83 10.44 8.12 12.56
N LEU A 84 9.38 8.91 12.67
CA LEU A 84 9.46 10.35 12.96
C LEU A 84 9.92 10.61 14.40
N THR A 85 9.34 9.93 15.37
CA THR A 85 9.74 10.10 16.79
C THR A 85 11.18 9.64 17.04
N ALA A 86 11.65 8.61 16.36
CA ALA A 86 13.06 8.19 16.40
C ALA A 86 14.00 9.25 15.79
N LYS A 87 13.54 10.10 14.87
CA LYS A 87 14.28 11.27 14.36
C LYS A 87 14.20 12.50 15.29
N GLY A 88 13.53 12.41 16.43
CA GLY A 88 13.32 13.55 17.33
C GLY A 88 12.21 14.50 16.86
N VAL A 89 11.34 14.08 15.94
CA VAL A 89 10.17 14.85 15.49
C VAL A 89 8.97 14.52 16.38
N LYS A 90 8.25 15.56 16.85
CA LYS A 90 6.96 15.38 17.53
C LYS A 90 5.86 15.18 16.49
N VAL A 91 4.95 14.23 16.72
CA VAL A 91 3.80 13.99 15.84
C VAL A 91 2.53 14.25 16.62
N GLN A 92 1.70 15.19 16.14
CA GLN A 92 0.48 15.60 16.80
C GLN A 92 -0.74 15.38 15.91
N PHE A 93 -1.75 14.68 16.45
CA PHE A 93 -3.07 14.48 15.84
C PHE A 93 -4.09 15.32 16.60
N ILE A 94 -4.70 16.29 15.90
CA ILE A 94 -5.60 17.29 16.51
C ILE A 94 -6.90 16.64 16.98
N LYS A 95 -7.55 15.87 16.09
CA LYS A 95 -8.86 15.27 16.35
C LYS A 95 -8.83 14.27 17.50
N GLU A 96 -7.79 13.44 17.56
CA GLU A 96 -7.62 12.44 18.61
C GLU A 96 -6.97 13.02 19.87
N ALA A 97 -6.55 14.29 19.86
CA ALA A 97 -5.82 14.96 20.93
C ALA A 97 -4.59 14.18 21.42
N LEU A 98 -3.87 13.53 20.47
CA LEU A 98 -2.71 12.70 20.75
C LEU A 98 -1.44 13.34 20.23
N THR A 99 -0.39 13.30 21.07
CA THR A 99 0.96 13.75 20.72
C THR A 99 1.94 12.64 21.02
N PHE A 100 2.74 12.27 20.02
CA PHE A 100 3.81 11.29 20.11
C PHE A 100 5.14 12.03 20.08
N THR A 101 5.96 11.83 21.10
CA THR A 101 7.30 12.38 21.23
C THR A 101 8.29 11.21 21.35
N GLY A 102 9.53 11.40 20.92
CA GLY A 102 10.59 10.39 21.13
C GLY A 102 10.94 10.17 22.60
N ASP A 103 10.65 11.16 23.44
CA ASP A 103 10.87 11.08 24.87
C ASP A 103 9.69 10.38 25.55
N ASN A 104 9.99 9.69 26.65
CA ASN A 104 9.11 8.84 27.44
C ASN A 104 7.70 9.42 27.67
N ASN A 105 6.81 9.21 26.69
CA ASN A 105 5.37 9.29 26.95
C ASN A 105 4.85 7.84 27.07
N PRO A 106 4.79 7.26 28.30
CA PRO A 106 4.40 5.86 28.51
C PRO A 106 3.02 5.55 27.94
N MET A 107 2.09 6.51 28.02
CA MET A 107 0.72 6.35 27.50
C MET A 107 0.70 6.29 25.97
N ALA A 108 1.44 7.16 25.29
CA ALA A 108 1.54 7.13 23.83
C ALA A 108 2.22 5.83 23.33
N ASN A 109 3.26 5.39 24.01
CA ASN A 109 3.96 4.13 23.70
C ASN A 109 3.04 2.91 23.94
N LEU A 110 2.28 2.89 25.04
CA LEU A 110 1.28 1.86 25.31
C LEU A 110 0.22 1.83 24.20
N LEU A 111 -0.30 3.00 23.81
CA LEU A 111 -1.32 3.11 22.77
C LEU A 111 -0.79 2.59 21.43
N LEU A 112 0.41 2.99 21.01
CA LEU A 112 1.06 2.47 19.80
C LEU A 112 1.27 0.95 19.87
N GLY A 113 1.61 0.41 21.04
CA GLY A 113 1.74 -1.03 21.25
C GLY A 113 0.42 -1.76 21.07
N VAL A 114 -0.66 -1.28 21.71
CA VAL A 114 -2.01 -1.85 21.56
C VAL A 114 -2.48 -1.77 20.11
N MET A 115 -2.33 -0.62 19.47
CA MET A 115 -2.70 -0.44 18.06
C MET A 115 -1.88 -1.39 17.14
N GLY A 116 -0.60 -1.60 17.45
CA GLY A 116 0.26 -2.55 16.72
C GLY A 116 -0.23 -3.98 16.83
N SER A 117 -0.54 -4.43 18.04
CA SER A 117 -1.09 -5.77 18.28
C SER A 117 -2.44 -5.97 17.61
N LEU A 118 -3.29 -4.96 17.59
CA LEU A 118 -4.58 -5.00 16.90
C LEU A 118 -4.40 -5.12 15.37
N ALA A 119 -3.46 -4.38 14.80
CA ALA A 119 -3.15 -4.46 13.38
C ALA A 119 -2.61 -5.84 12.97
N GLU A 120 -1.79 -6.46 13.80
CA GLU A 120 -1.29 -7.82 13.58
C GLU A 120 -2.41 -8.85 13.66
N TRP A 121 -3.28 -8.72 14.65
CA TRP A 121 -4.45 -9.58 14.80
C TRP A 121 -5.40 -9.47 13.60
N GLU A 122 -5.75 -8.27 13.16
CA GLU A 122 -6.59 -8.07 11.96
C GLU A 122 -5.99 -8.73 10.72
N ARG A 123 -4.67 -8.60 10.51
CA ARG A 123 -3.98 -9.26 9.39
C ARG A 123 -4.06 -10.78 9.49
N ALA A 124 -3.88 -11.33 10.70
CA ALA A 124 -3.98 -12.78 10.92
C ALA A 124 -5.38 -13.29 10.57
N VAL A 125 -6.42 -12.61 11.02
CA VAL A 125 -7.83 -12.95 10.73
C VAL A 125 -8.12 -12.87 9.23
N ILE A 126 -7.66 -11.82 8.54
CA ILE A 126 -7.84 -11.68 7.10
C ILE A 126 -7.16 -12.83 6.37
N ARG A 127 -5.92 -13.16 6.74
CA ARG A 127 -5.16 -14.25 6.15
C ARG A 127 -5.83 -15.61 6.36
N GLU A 128 -6.34 -15.87 7.55
CA GLU A 128 -7.09 -17.09 7.87
C GLU A 128 -8.32 -17.24 6.97
N ARG A 129 -9.15 -16.18 6.89
CA ARG A 129 -10.33 -16.16 6.02
C ARG A 129 -9.97 -16.34 4.55
N GLN A 130 -8.88 -15.74 4.09
CA GLN A 130 -8.40 -15.90 2.72
C GLN A 130 -7.98 -17.34 2.43
N LEU A 131 -7.24 -17.98 3.34
CA LEU A 131 -6.83 -19.38 3.18
C LEU A 131 -8.05 -20.30 3.16
N ALA A 132 -9.02 -20.10 4.04
CA ALA A 132 -10.27 -20.85 4.03
C ALA A 132 -11.04 -20.66 2.70
N GLY A 133 -11.13 -19.42 2.22
CA GLY A 133 -11.74 -19.13 0.91
C GLY A 133 -11.03 -19.78 -0.26
N ILE A 134 -9.68 -19.79 -0.25
CA ILE A 134 -8.87 -20.48 -1.28
C ILE A 134 -9.11 -22.01 -1.23
N ALA A 135 -9.19 -22.61 -0.04
CA ALA A 135 -9.46 -24.03 0.11
C ALA A 135 -10.81 -24.41 -0.52
N ILE A 136 -11.86 -23.64 -0.20
CA ILE A 136 -13.21 -23.83 -0.79
C ILE A 136 -13.20 -23.60 -2.31
N ALA A 137 -12.48 -22.59 -2.81
CA ALA A 137 -12.38 -22.31 -4.23
C ALA A 137 -11.63 -23.43 -4.99
N LYS A 138 -10.61 -24.03 -4.38
CA LYS A 138 -9.90 -25.21 -4.93
C LYS A 138 -10.83 -26.42 -5.06
N THR A 139 -11.64 -26.73 -4.04
CA THR A 139 -12.59 -27.85 -4.10
C THR A 139 -13.67 -27.63 -5.15
N LYS A 140 -14.07 -26.37 -5.40
CA LYS A 140 -15.00 -25.99 -6.46
C LYS A 140 -14.36 -25.92 -7.87
N GLY A 141 -13.07 -26.22 -8.03
CA GLY A 141 -12.38 -26.16 -9.32
C GLY A 141 -12.25 -24.74 -9.90
N ALA A 142 -12.31 -23.70 -9.08
CA ALA A 142 -12.19 -22.32 -9.54
C ALA A 142 -10.79 -21.99 -10.08
N TYR A 143 -9.77 -22.69 -9.61
CA TYR A 143 -8.39 -22.53 -10.08
C TYR A 143 -8.10 -23.42 -11.26
N LYS A 144 -8.32 -22.93 -12.46
CA LYS A 144 -8.07 -23.64 -13.72
C LYS A 144 -6.59 -23.58 -14.18
N GLY A 145 -5.72 -22.98 -13.38
CA GLY A 145 -4.32 -22.76 -13.74
C GLY A 145 -4.15 -21.69 -14.84
N ARG A 146 -2.96 -21.65 -15.43
CA ARG A 146 -2.68 -20.77 -16.57
C ARG A 146 -3.43 -21.29 -17.79
N LYS A 147 -4.10 -20.36 -18.51
CA LYS A 147 -4.76 -20.68 -19.78
C LYS A 147 -3.75 -21.32 -20.73
N GLN A 148 -4.14 -22.43 -21.34
CA GLN A 148 -3.29 -23.09 -22.35
C GLN A 148 -3.06 -22.14 -23.52
N ALA A 149 -1.84 -22.14 -24.05
CA ALA A 149 -1.46 -21.27 -25.16
C ALA A 149 -2.12 -21.69 -26.48
N LEU A 150 -2.41 -23.01 -26.63
CA LEU A 150 -3.06 -23.57 -27.80
C LEU A 150 -4.36 -24.25 -27.41
N THR A 151 -5.37 -24.14 -28.26
CA THR A 151 -6.63 -24.87 -28.15
C THR A 151 -6.41 -26.35 -28.43
N PRO A 152 -7.33 -27.28 -28.02
CA PRO A 152 -7.19 -28.69 -28.30
C PRO A 152 -7.05 -29.04 -29.78
N SER A 153 -7.72 -28.30 -30.66
CA SER A 153 -7.60 -28.46 -32.12
C SER A 153 -6.21 -28.08 -32.62
N GLU A 154 -5.68 -26.94 -32.19
CA GLU A 154 -4.34 -26.47 -32.54
C GLU A 154 -3.25 -27.43 -32.01
N GLN A 155 -3.46 -28.02 -30.83
CA GLN A 155 -2.51 -29.00 -30.28
C GLN A 155 -2.46 -30.27 -31.15
N THR A 156 -3.62 -30.74 -31.67
CA THR A 156 -3.70 -31.88 -32.56
C THR A 156 -3.02 -31.57 -33.90
N GLU A 157 -3.30 -30.40 -34.47
CA GLU A 157 -2.68 -29.95 -35.73
C GLU A 157 -1.16 -29.80 -35.57
N LEU A 158 -0.69 -29.22 -34.46
CA LEU A 158 0.74 -29.08 -34.16
C LEU A 158 1.44 -30.45 -34.12
N LYS A 159 0.81 -31.48 -33.51
CA LYS A 159 1.35 -32.84 -33.47
C LYS A 159 1.43 -33.45 -34.85
N THR A 160 0.36 -33.39 -35.64
CA THR A 160 0.33 -33.89 -37.00
C THR A 160 1.39 -33.27 -37.91
N LEU A 161 1.55 -31.94 -37.83
CA LEU A 161 2.57 -31.20 -38.57
C LEU A 161 4.00 -31.56 -38.11
N ALA A 162 4.19 -31.81 -36.82
CA ALA A 162 5.48 -32.24 -36.30
C ALA A 162 5.84 -33.67 -36.77
N GLU A 163 4.87 -34.58 -36.85
CA GLU A 163 5.03 -35.94 -37.39
C GLU A 163 5.32 -35.93 -38.90
N SER A 164 4.76 -34.97 -39.64
CA SER A 164 5.06 -34.79 -41.07
C SER A 164 6.43 -34.16 -41.35
N GLY A 165 7.24 -33.90 -40.31
CA GLY A 165 8.62 -33.41 -40.43
C GLY A 165 8.80 -31.90 -40.43
N VAL A 166 7.75 -31.10 -40.14
CA VAL A 166 7.87 -29.65 -40.05
C VAL A 166 8.75 -29.29 -38.87
N SER A 167 9.70 -28.39 -39.10
CA SER A 167 10.65 -27.99 -38.05
C SER A 167 9.98 -27.23 -36.91
N LYS A 168 10.45 -27.48 -35.67
CA LYS A 168 9.89 -26.86 -34.46
C LYS A 168 9.98 -25.31 -34.44
N SER A 169 10.90 -24.76 -35.22
CA SER A 169 11.00 -23.30 -35.41
C SER A 169 9.87 -22.75 -36.28
N VAL A 170 9.49 -23.48 -37.34
CA VAL A 170 8.37 -23.10 -38.20
C VAL A 170 7.05 -23.28 -37.46
N LEU A 171 6.87 -24.37 -36.69
CA LEU A 171 5.69 -24.56 -35.85
C LEU A 171 5.53 -23.45 -34.80
N ALA A 172 6.62 -23.05 -34.17
CA ALA A 172 6.59 -21.92 -33.20
C ALA A 172 6.12 -20.61 -33.83
N GLN A 173 6.53 -20.31 -35.05
CA GLN A 173 6.06 -19.14 -35.80
C GLN A 173 4.60 -19.27 -36.23
N GLN A 174 4.21 -20.42 -36.80
CA GLN A 174 2.87 -20.66 -37.30
C GLN A 174 1.81 -20.54 -36.21
N PHE A 175 2.08 -21.09 -35.00
CA PHE A 175 1.16 -21.07 -33.86
C PHE A 175 1.39 -19.88 -32.90
N ALA A 176 2.26 -18.94 -33.24
CA ALA A 176 2.61 -17.76 -32.44
C ALA A 176 2.99 -18.08 -30.97
N VAL A 177 3.73 -19.19 -30.77
CA VAL A 177 4.19 -19.66 -29.46
C VAL A 177 5.72 -19.78 -29.41
N SER A 178 6.28 -19.88 -28.20
CA SER A 178 7.73 -20.12 -28.08
C SER A 178 8.11 -21.55 -28.50
N ARG A 179 9.34 -21.75 -28.96
CA ARG A 179 9.86 -23.11 -29.26
C ARG A 179 9.76 -24.03 -28.04
N GLN A 180 9.96 -23.49 -26.83
CA GLN A 180 9.79 -24.29 -25.60
C GLN A 180 8.35 -24.76 -25.41
N THR A 181 7.36 -23.92 -25.78
CA THR A 181 5.94 -24.30 -25.76
C THR A 181 5.68 -25.41 -26.75
N VAL A 182 6.23 -25.38 -27.97
CA VAL A 182 6.13 -26.46 -28.95
C VAL A 182 6.66 -27.78 -28.37
N TYR A 183 7.86 -27.73 -27.76
CA TYR A 183 8.43 -28.95 -27.12
C TYR A 183 7.56 -29.49 -25.97
N ALA A 184 6.89 -28.58 -25.22
CA ALA A 184 6.01 -29.00 -24.12
C ALA A 184 4.76 -29.75 -24.60
N TYR A 185 4.22 -29.38 -25.78
CA TYR A 185 3.05 -30.03 -26.37
C TYR A 185 3.39 -31.31 -27.15
N LEU A 186 4.66 -31.49 -27.52
CA LEU A 186 5.13 -32.72 -28.24
C LEU A 186 5.64 -33.80 -27.28
N LYS A 187 5.73 -33.53 -25.99
CA LYS A 187 5.99 -34.53 -24.95
C LYS A 187 4.72 -35.33 -24.64
#